data_b6e396fca75ee85f113da7a410a1af93
#
_entry.id   b6e396fca75ee85f113da7a410a1af93
#
_cell.length_a   1.000
_cell.length_b   1.000
_cell.length_c   1.000
_cell.angle_alpha   90.00
_cell.angle_beta   90.00
_cell.angle_gamma   90.00
#
_symmetry.space_group_name_H-M   'P 1'
#
loop_
_entity.id
_entity.type
_entity.pdbx_description
1 polymer ?
#
loop_
_entity_poly.entity_id
_entity_poly.type
_entity_poly.pdbx_seq_one_letter_code
_entity_poly.pdbx_strand_id
1 'polypeptide(L)'
;PEATYEEQLNAVVDTYCQLRESELQGAVAIFKRYFLSDAANQADMLLALSAECSDCALSVVEQPPLNGTKIALWVYLQKGVETQVLHNGLFEVRHGAYRHLWGGGSFNRAANSEYQTRLLLNDYVMQLMEQGCKLADNCIRTWFFVQNVDVNYAGVVKARNEVFVTQDLTEKTHY
;
A
#
# COMPACT_ATOMS: atom_id res chain seq x y z
N PRO A 1 20.81 -14.70 -2.74
CA PRO A 1 19.78 -15.73 -2.98
C PRO A 1 19.87 -16.91 -2.01
N GLU A 2 21.08 -17.25 -1.53
CA GLU A 2 21.33 -18.42 -0.68
C GLU A 2 20.99 -18.18 0.81
N ALA A 3 20.97 -16.94 1.28
CA ALA A 3 20.62 -16.60 2.65
C ALA A 3 19.18 -16.98 3.01
N THR A 4 18.93 -17.24 4.28
CA THR A 4 17.57 -17.47 4.79
C THR A 4 16.70 -16.22 4.65
N TYR A 5 15.39 -16.37 4.78
CA TYR A 5 14.48 -15.21 4.77
C TYR A 5 14.77 -14.25 5.94
N GLU A 6 15.00 -14.78 7.12
CA GLU A 6 15.31 -14.00 8.32
C GLU A 6 16.58 -13.16 8.16
N GLU A 7 17.64 -13.75 7.62
CA GLU A 7 18.88 -13.01 7.34
C GLU A 7 18.67 -11.89 6.32
N GLN A 8 17.88 -12.14 5.28
CA GLN A 8 17.57 -11.13 4.27
C GLN A 8 16.64 -10.03 4.81
N LEU A 9 15.66 -10.38 5.63
CA LEU A 9 14.79 -9.42 6.32
C LEU A 9 15.60 -8.49 7.22
N ASN A 10 16.45 -9.04 8.08
CA ASN A 10 17.32 -8.26 8.95
C ASN A 10 18.23 -7.34 8.13
N ALA A 11 18.85 -7.84 7.06
CA ALA A 11 19.69 -7.01 6.19
C ALA A 11 18.93 -5.86 5.52
N VAL A 12 17.68 -6.07 5.09
CA VAL A 12 16.84 -5.01 4.52
C VAL A 12 16.49 -3.95 5.57
N VAL A 13 16.13 -4.37 6.78
CA VAL A 13 15.79 -3.46 7.89
C VAL A 13 17.01 -2.68 8.33
N ASP A 14 18.15 -3.33 8.55
CA ASP A 14 19.40 -2.68 8.95
C ASP A 14 19.86 -1.65 7.90
N THR A 15 19.83 -2.02 6.63
CA THR A 15 20.16 -1.11 5.53
C THR A 15 19.25 0.12 5.52
N TYR A 16 17.94 -0.09 5.68
CA TYR A 16 16.98 1.00 5.75
C TYR A 16 17.23 1.92 6.94
N CYS A 17 17.50 1.35 8.13
CA CYS A 17 17.83 2.14 9.33
C CYS A 17 19.12 2.96 9.13
N GLN A 18 20.18 2.36 8.61
CA GLN A 18 21.43 3.05 8.31
C GLN A 18 21.25 4.21 7.36
N LEU A 19 20.47 4.04 6.28
CA LEU A 19 20.14 5.12 5.34
C LEU A 19 19.37 6.24 6.02
N ARG A 20 18.44 5.91 6.92
CA ARG A 20 17.65 6.89 7.69
C ARG A 20 18.52 7.73 8.62
N GLU A 21 19.56 7.16 9.19
CA GLU A 21 20.51 7.84 10.08
C GLU A 21 21.56 8.67 9.32
N SER A 22 21.77 8.40 8.05
CA SER A 22 22.80 9.04 7.20
C SER A 22 22.20 9.91 6.08
N GLU A 23 22.08 9.36 4.90
CA GLU A 23 21.70 10.11 3.67
C GLU A 23 20.25 10.64 3.72
N LEU A 24 19.36 9.92 4.42
CA LEU A 24 17.94 10.23 4.52
C LEU A 24 17.56 10.89 5.84
N GLN A 25 18.53 11.47 6.55
CA GLN A 25 18.28 12.10 7.84
C GLN A 25 17.18 13.16 7.76
N GLY A 26 16.22 13.09 8.70
CA GLY A 26 15.05 13.97 8.77
C GLY A 26 13.93 13.64 7.78
N ALA A 27 14.09 12.57 6.96
CA ALA A 27 13.00 12.08 6.14
C ALA A 27 12.09 11.14 6.96
N VAL A 28 10.79 11.25 6.75
CA VAL A 28 9.76 10.41 7.39
C VAL A 28 9.25 9.41 6.36
N ALA A 29 9.11 8.14 6.75
CA ALA A 29 8.46 7.15 5.91
C ALA A 29 6.96 7.43 5.84
N ILE A 30 6.45 7.50 4.61
CA ILE A 30 5.04 7.75 4.31
C ILE A 30 4.35 6.44 3.93
N PHE A 31 5.02 5.65 3.12
CA PHE A 31 4.50 4.40 2.60
C PHE A 31 5.63 3.39 2.44
N LYS A 32 5.41 2.17 2.93
CA LYS A 32 6.30 1.03 2.73
C LYS A 32 5.57 -0.05 1.94
N ARG A 33 6.25 -0.63 0.95
CA ARG A 33 5.79 -1.84 0.27
C ARG A 33 6.85 -2.90 0.32
N TYR A 34 6.50 -4.03 0.91
CA TYR A 34 7.33 -5.22 0.91
C TYR A 34 6.86 -6.19 -0.18
N PHE A 35 7.81 -6.66 -0.96
CA PHE A 35 7.63 -7.74 -1.92
C PHE A 35 8.25 -9.01 -1.35
N LEU A 36 7.43 -10.04 -1.18
CA LEU A 36 7.82 -11.31 -0.58
C LEU A 36 7.78 -12.43 -1.61
N SER A 37 8.70 -13.39 -1.50
CA SER A 37 8.70 -14.58 -2.34
C SER A 37 7.64 -15.60 -1.92
N ASP A 38 7.24 -15.61 -0.64
CA ASP A 38 6.28 -16.53 -0.03
C ASP A 38 5.61 -15.82 1.17
N ALA A 39 4.56 -15.06 0.89
CA ALA A 39 3.90 -14.28 1.92
C ALA A 39 3.25 -15.15 3.00
N ALA A 40 2.79 -16.36 2.67
CA ALA A 40 2.15 -17.26 3.62
C ALA A 40 3.09 -17.66 4.77
N ASN A 41 4.38 -17.83 4.48
CA ASN A 41 5.38 -18.22 5.47
C ASN A 41 6.23 -17.07 6.01
N GLN A 42 6.19 -15.90 5.36
CA GLN A 42 7.11 -14.78 5.63
C GLN A 42 6.43 -13.57 6.27
N ALA A 43 5.13 -13.37 6.01
CA ALA A 43 4.44 -12.14 6.40
C ALA A 43 4.36 -11.94 7.91
N ASP A 44 4.13 -12.99 8.70
CA ASP A 44 4.00 -12.86 10.16
C ASP A 44 5.28 -12.36 10.80
N MET A 45 6.44 -12.88 10.39
CA MET A 45 7.74 -12.42 10.88
C MET A 45 8.01 -10.96 10.49
N LEU A 46 7.68 -10.59 9.23
CA LEU A 46 7.79 -9.21 8.77
C LEU A 46 6.92 -8.27 9.60
N LEU A 47 5.65 -8.63 9.82
CA LEU A 47 4.68 -7.79 10.53
C LEU A 47 5.06 -7.63 12.01
N ALA A 48 5.57 -8.68 12.64
CA ALA A 48 6.08 -8.61 14.00
C ALA A 48 7.25 -7.62 14.13
N LEU A 49 8.21 -7.67 13.20
CA LEU A 49 9.35 -6.75 13.19
C LEU A 49 8.94 -5.32 12.78
N SER A 50 8.01 -5.17 11.82
CA SER A 50 7.57 -3.86 11.35
C SER A 50 6.66 -3.13 12.34
N ALA A 51 6.01 -3.82 13.25
CA ALA A 51 5.21 -3.20 14.32
C ALA A 51 6.06 -2.30 15.23
N GLU A 52 7.35 -2.60 15.36
CA GLU A 52 8.29 -1.79 16.13
C GLU A 52 8.80 -0.54 15.37
N CYS A 53 8.62 -0.49 14.05
CA CYS A 53 9.22 0.54 13.17
C CYS A 53 8.22 1.34 12.35
N SER A 54 6.91 1.19 12.49
CA SER A 54 6.00 1.71 11.47
C SER A 54 4.87 2.60 11.95
N ASP A 55 5.12 3.88 11.85
CA ASP A 55 4.07 4.89 11.74
C ASP A 55 3.96 5.31 10.27
N CYS A 56 3.57 4.43 9.35
CA CYS A 56 3.33 4.76 7.95
C CYS A 56 2.35 3.77 7.31
N ALA A 57 1.79 4.13 6.16
CA ALA A 57 0.97 3.20 5.39
C ALA A 57 1.83 2.01 4.91
N LEU A 58 1.31 0.79 5.03
CA LEU A 58 2.04 -0.46 4.76
C LEU A 58 1.29 -1.31 3.74
N SER A 59 2.03 -1.87 2.78
CA SER A 59 1.54 -2.86 1.81
C SER A 59 2.50 -4.04 1.78
N VAL A 60 1.96 -5.25 1.87
CA VAL A 60 2.71 -6.51 1.69
C VAL A 60 2.15 -7.23 0.47
N VAL A 61 3.02 -7.56 -0.47
CA VAL A 61 2.65 -8.18 -1.74
C VAL A 61 3.47 -9.46 -1.92
N GLU A 62 2.80 -10.57 -2.22
CA GLU A 62 3.47 -11.77 -2.69
C GLU A 62 3.85 -11.61 -4.16
N GLN A 63 5.08 -11.21 -4.37
CA GLN A 63 5.72 -11.08 -5.67
C GLN A 63 7.21 -11.31 -5.47
N PRO A 64 7.75 -12.46 -5.89
CA PRO A 64 9.17 -12.73 -5.77
C PRO A 64 10.00 -11.65 -6.46
N PRO A 65 11.01 -11.08 -5.78
CA PRO A 65 11.93 -10.15 -6.42
C PRO A 65 12.69 -10.80 -7.58
N LEU A 66 12.84 -10.06 -8.69
CA LEU A 66 13.43 -10.59 -9.93
C LEU A 66 14.90 -11.02 -9.80
N ASN A 67 15.61 -10.51 -8.81
CA ASN A 67 16.99 -10.87 -8.53
C ASN A 67 17.17 -12.15 -7.71
N GLY A 68 16.06 -12.88 -7.44
CA GLY A 68 16.04 -14.12 -6.68
C GLY A 68 16.17 -13.96 -5.17
N THR A 69 16.09 -12.74 -4.65
CA THR A 69 15.99 -12.52 -3.19
C THR A 69 14.58 -12.88 -2.68
N LYS A 70 14.47 -13.13 -1.38
CA LYS A 70 13.20 -13.53 -0.75
C LYS A 70 12.35 -12.34 -0.33
N ILE A 71 12.97 -11.16 -0.25
CA ILE A 71 12.33 -9.91 0.15
C ILE A 71 12.94 -8.72 -0.58
N ALA A 72 12.10 -7.74 -0.91
CA ALA A 72 12.50 -6.40 -1.31
C ALA A 72 11.61 -5.37 -0.64
N LEU A 73 12.18 -4.22 -0.30
CA LEU A 73 11.47 -3.08 0.30
C LEU A 73 11.52 -1.88 -0.65
N TRP A 74 10.35 -1.33 -0.94
CA TRP A 74 10.18 -0.03 -1.55
C TRP A 74 9.59 0.94 -0.52
N VAL A 75 10.22 2.10 -0.36
CA VAL A 75 9.78 3.11 0.61
C VAL A 75 9.62 4.47 -0.08
N TYR A 76 8.51 5.14 0.20
CA TYR A 76 8.34 6.55 -0.09
C TYR A 76 8.60 7.38 1.16
N LEU A 77 9.54 8.30 1.06
CA LEU A 77 10.01 9.15 2.15
C LEU A 77 9.79 10.63 1.81
N GLN A 78 9.49 11.43 2.81
CA GLN A 78 9.31 12.88 2.64
C GLN A 78 9.93 13.64 3.80
N LYS A 79 10.52 14.81 3.54
CA LYS A 79 11.04 15.73 4.56
C LYS A 79 10.06 16.89 4.78
N GLY A 80 10.09 17.47 5.99
CA GLY A 80 9.32 18.66 6.31
C GLY A 80 7.81 18.44 6.33
N VAL A 81 7.38 17.29 6.83
CA VAL A 81 5.97 16.89 6.92
C VAL A 81 5.57 16.59 8.36
N GLU A 82 4.31 16.78 8.66
CA GLU A 82 3.65 16.27 9.86
C GLU A 82 2.84 15.03 9.48
N THR A 83 2.85 14.02 10.32
CA THR A 83 2.19 12.74 10.03
C THR A 83 1.28 12.29 11.16
N GLN A 84 0.22 11.57 10.83
CA GLN A 84 -0.73 11.02 11.79
C GLN A 84 -1.38 9.73 11.26
N VAL A 85 -1.49 8.72 12.11
CA VAL A 85 -2.35 7.55 11.86
C VAL A 85 -3.78 7.92 12.22
N LEU A 86 -4.71 7.76 11.28
CA LEU A 86 -6.12 8.04 11.49
C LEU A 86 -6.85 6.80 12.03
N HIS A 87 -7.98 7.02 12.70
CA HIS A 87 -8.79 5.96 13.32
C HIS A 87 -9.30 4.91 12.33
N ASN A 88 -9.45 5.27 11.05
CA ASN A 88 -9.88 4.38 9.97
C ASN A 88 -8.72 3.65 9.26
N GLY A 89 -7.49 3.75 9.80
CA GLY A 89 -6.31 3.08 9.28
C GLY A 89 -5.59 3.80 8.14
N LEU A 90 -6.11 4.95 7.68
CA LEU A 90 -5.38 5.80 6.74
C LEU A 90 -4.24 6.54 7.46
N PHE A 91 -3.17 6.76 6.73
CA PHE A 91 -2.03 7.55 7.17
C PHE A 91 -2.09 8.94 6.56
N GLU A 92 -2.19 9.96 7.42
CA GLU A 92 -2.26 11.35 7.00
C GLU A 92 -0.87 11.98 6.99
N VAL A 93 -0.59 12.73 5.94
CA VAL A 93 0.63 13.53 5.77
C VAL A 93 0.25 14.96 5.45
N ARG A 94 0.75 15.91 6.24
CA ARG A 94 0.54 17.34 6.03
C ARG A 94 1.82 18.00 5.57
N HIS A 95 1.71 18.76 4.49
CA HIS A 95 2.80 19.54 3.93
C HIS A 95 2.27 20.86 3.37
N GLY A 96 2.61 21.97 4.02
CA GLY A 96 2.07 23.29 3.67
C GLY A 96 0.55 23.31 3.76
N ALA A 97 -0.10 23.67 2.67
CA ALA A 97 -1.57 23.70 2.58
C ALA A 97 -2.20 22.36 2.19
N TYR A 98 -1.39 21.34 1.93
CA TYR A 98 -1.87 20.05 1.45
C TYR A 98 -1.95 19.02 2.56
N ARG A 99 -2.98 18.18 2.45
CA ARG A 99 -3.22 17.01 3.27
C ARG A 99 -3.33 15.82 2.35
N HIS A 100 -2.39 14.87 2.46
CA HIS A 100 -2.38 13.64 1.70
C HIS A 100 -2.80 12.47 2.58
N LEU A 101 -3.65 11.61 2.05
CA LEU A 101 -4.10 10.40 2.72
C LEU A 101 -3.51 9.19 1.99
N TRP A 102 -2.89 8.29 2.74
CA TRP A 102 -2.27 7.08 2.23
C TRP A 102 -2.92 5.86 2.87
N GLY A 103 -3.25 4.88 2.05
CA GLY A 103 -3.75 3.59 2.51
C GLY A 103 -2.93 2.46 1.91
N GLY A 104 -2.85 1.34 2.60
CA GLY A 104 -2.16 0.16 2.13
C GLY A 104 -2.64 -1.11 2.84
N GLY A 105 -2.27 -2.27 2.31
CA GLY A 105 -2.55 -3.55 2.92
C GLY A 105 -4.00 -4.02 2.86
N SER A 106 -4.86 -3.33 2.12
CA SER A 106 -6.26 -3.73 1.96
C SER A 106 -6.36 -4.97 1.08
N PHE A 107 -6.96 -6.02 1.61
CA PHE A 107 -7.26 -7.25 0.87
C PHE A 107 -8.51 -7.92 1.43
N ASN A 108 -9.14 -8.79 0.65
CA ASN A 108 -10.14 -9.73 1.16
C ASN A 108 -10.05 -11.06 0.40
N ARG A 109 -10.68 -12.10 0.96
CA ARG A 109 -10.72 -13.46 0.42
C ARG A 109 -12.10 -13.86 -0.06
N ALA A 110 -12.94 -12.89 -0.42
CA ALA A 110 -14.28 -13.15 -0.95
C ALA A 110 -14.24 -13.92 -2.28
N ALA A 111 -15.39 -14.40 -2.73
CA ALA A 111 -15.56 -15.46 -3.72
C ALA A 111 -14.79 -15.34 -5.03
N ASN A 112 -14.65 -14.14 -5.62
CA ASN A 112 -13.94 -13.91 -6.89
C ASN A 112 -13.38 -12.49 -6.98
N SER A 113 -12.55 -12.23 -7.98
CA SER A 113 -11.84 -10.96 -8.17
C SER A 113 -12.78 -9.77 -8.37
N GLU A 114 -13.92 -9.94 -9.03
CA GLU A 114 -14.93 -8.89 -9.20
C GLU A 114 -15.50 -8.47 -7.84
N TYR A 115 -15.94 -9.45 -7.04
CA TYR A 115 -16.52 -9.17 -5.74
C TYR A 115 -15.50 -8.61 -4.75
N GLN A 116 -14.29 -9.16 -4.72
CA GLN A 116 -13.18 -8.65 -3.91
C GLN A 116 -12.89 -7.19 -4.22
N THR A 117 -12.77 -6.85 -5.51
CA THR A 117 -12.47 -5.48 -5.96
C THR A 117 -13.60 -4.52 -5.59
N ARG A 118 -14.85 -4.94 -5.75
CA ARG A 118 -16.01 -4.12 -5.37
C ARG A 118 -16.02 -3.81 -3.87
N LEU A 119 -15.77 -4.81 -3.03
CA LEU A 119 -15.70 -4.61 -1.58
C LEU A 119 -14.58 -3.66 -1.20
N LEU A 120 -13.36 -3.89 -1.71
CA LEU A 120 -12.20 -3.05 -1.39
C LEU A 120 -12.38 -1.60 -1.83
N LEU A 121 -12.95 -1.36 -3.01
CA LEU A 121 -13.21 -0.01 -3.49
C LEU A 121 -14.33 0.67 -2.68
N ASN A 122 -15.37 -0.05 -2.29
CA ASN A 122 -16.44 0.51 -1.46
C ASN A 122 -15.91 0.88 -0.07
N ASP A 123 -15.11 0.02 0.55
CA ASP A 123 -14.45 0.32 1.83
C ASP A 123 -13.56 1.56 1.71
N TYR A 124 -12.81 1.67 0.62
CA TYR A 124 -11.98 2.84 0.36
C TYR A 124 -12.81 4.12 0.18
N VAL A 125 -13.93 4.06 -0.56
CA VAL A 125 -14.86 5.18 -0.71
C VAL A 125 -15.40 5.62 0.66
N MET A 126 -15.77 4.69 1.52
CA MET A 126 -16.23 5.02 2.89
C MET A 126 -15.13 5.69 3.72
N GLN A 127 -13.90 5.18 3.68
CA GLN A 127 -12.76 5.80 4.35
C GLN A 127 -12.49 7.23 3.87
N LEU A 128 -12.63 7.49 2.55
CA LEU A 128 -12.51 8.83 1.99
C LEU A 128 -13.64 9.75 2.47
N MET A 129 -14.87 9.27 2.48
CA MET A 129 -16.05 10.04 2.92
C MET A 129 -15.92 10.47 4.39
N GLU A 130 -15.42 9.62 5.27
CA GLU A 130 -15.12 9.96 6.68
C GLU A 130 -14.12 11.10 6.81
N GLN A 131 -13.27 11.28 5.82
CA GLN A 131 -12.28 12.36 5.76
C GLN A 131 -12.77 13.59 4.97
N GLY A 132 -14.04 13.63 4.56
CA GLY A 132 -14.61 14.68 3.73
C GLY A 132 -14.09 14.68 2.29
N CYS A 133 -13.58 13.54 1.82
CA CYS A 133 -13.04 13.35 0.48
C CYS A 133 -13.97 12.51 -0.39
N LYS A 134 -13.82 12.64 -1.71
CA LYS A 134 -14.52 11.85 -2.71
C LYS A 134 -13.53 11.15 -3.63
N LEU A 135 -13.89 9.98 -4.14
CA LEU A 135 -13.03 9.23 -5.05
C LEU A 135 -12.69 10.07 -6.30
N ALA A 136 -13.70 10.68 -6.94
CA ALA A 136 -13.52 11.45 -8.14
C ALA A 136 -12.65 12.70 -7.96
N ASP A 137 -12.81 13.41 -6.84
CA ASP A 137 -12.20 14.73 -6.65
C ASP A 137 -10.80 14.64 -6.01
N ASN A 138 -10.56 13.58 -5.21
CA ASN A 138 -9.41 13.54 -4.30
C ASN A 138 -8.48 12.34 -4.52
N CYS A 139 -8.91 11.27 -5.23
CA CYS A 139 -8.06 10.13 -5.46
C CYS A 139 -6.98 10.44 -6.49
N ILE A 140 -5.73 10.36 -6.07
CA ILE A 140 -4.57 10.60 -6.96
C ILE A 140 -4.17 9.31 -7.68
N ARG A 141 -4.13 8.19 -6.94
CA ARG A 141 -3.65 6.91 -7.48
C ARG A 141 -4.11 5.73 -6.65
N THR A 142 -4.45 4.65 -7.34
CA THR A 142 -4.65 3.32 -6.76
C THR A 142 -3.67 2.31 -7.38
N TRP A 143 -3.22 1.34 -6.57
CA TRP A 143 -2.44 0.19 -7.03
C TRP A 143 -3.20 -1.07 -6.71
N PHE A 144 -3.45 -1.87 -7.75
CA PHE A 144 -4.05 -3.18 -7.63
C PHE A 144 -2.99 -4.26 -7.91
N PHE A 145 -2.84 -5.18 -6.97
CA PHE A 145 -2.03 -6.38 -7.16
C PHE A 145 -2.99 -7.56 -7.32
N VAL A 146 -2.94 -8.17 -8.48
CA VAL A 146 -3.93 -9.18 -8.91
C VAL A 146 -3.22 -10.51 -9.11
N GLN A 147 -3.60 -11.51 -8.32
CA GLN A 147 -3.11 -12.88 -8.50
C GLN A 147 -3.66 -13.46 -9.80
N ASN A 148 -2.84 -14.22 -10.54
CA ASN A 148 -3.25 -14.88 -11.80
C ASN A 148 -3.99 -13.89 -12.72
N VAL A 149 -3.32 -12.85 -13.13
CA VAL A 149 -3.89 -11.72 -13.85
C VAL A 149 -4.73 -12.14 -15.07
N ASP A 150 -4.29 -13.16 -15.82
CA ASP A 150 -4.99 -13.64 -17.01
C ASP A 150 -6.42 -14.14 -16.69
N VAL A 151 -6.64 -14.66 -15.49
CA VAL A 151 -7.95 -15.16 -15.05
C VAL A 151 -8.77 -14.09 -14.35
N ASN A 152 -8.12 -13.27 -13.53
CA ASN A 152 -8.79 -12.37 -12.60
C ASN A 152 -8.95 -10.93 -13.09
N TYR A 153 -8.22 -10.52 -14.12
CA TYR A 153 -8.20 -9.13 -14.61
C TYR A 153 -9.57 -8.62 -15.03
N ALA A 154 -10.33 -9.43 -15.76
CA ALA A 154 -11.66 -9.03 -16.24
C ALA A 154 -12.62 -8.68 -15.10
N GLY A 155 -12.60 -9.44 -14.00
CA GLY A 155 -13.41 -9.16 -12.80
C GLY A 155 -12.99 -7.88 -12.11
N VAL A 156 -11.68 -7.65 -11.98
CA VAL A 156 -11.13 -6.41 -11.40
C VAL A 156 -11.57 -5.18 -12.21
N VAL A 157 -11.41 -5.22 -13.52
CA VAL A 157 -11.77 -4.10 -14.42
C VAL A 157 -13.27 -3.82 -14.37
N LYS A 158 -14.09 -4.87 -14.39
CA LYS A 158 -15.56 -4.71 -14.33
C LYS A 158 -15.98 -4.01 -13.04
N ALA A 159 -15.56 -4.53 -11.89
CA ALA A 159 -15.93 -3.95 -10.60
C ALA A 159 -15.38 -2.53 -10.41
N ARG A 160 -14.13 -2.28 -10.82
CA ARG A 160 -13.54 -0.94 -10.80
C ARG A 160 -14.37 0.04 -11.62
N ASN A 161 -14.72 -0.30 -12.86
CA ASN A 161 -15.48 0.59 -13.74
C ASN A 161 -16.88 0.89 -13.17
N GLU A 162 -17.56 -0.12 -12.62
CA GLU A 162 -18.86 0.06 -11.96
C GLU A 162 -18.76 1.06 -10.79
N VAL A 163 -17.79 0.86 -9.90
CA VAL A 163 -17.60 1.78 -8.75
C VAL A 163 -17.21 3.18 -9.21
N PHE A 164 -16.32 3.30 -10.19
CA PHE A 164 -15.89 4.60 -10.72
C PHE A 164 -17.07 5.39 -11.29
N VAL A 165 -17.96 4.73 -12.06
CA VAL A 165 -19.18 5.36 -12.58
C VAL A 165 -20.10 5.82 -11.44
N THR A 166 -20.30 4.99 -10.41
CA THR A 166 -21.15 5.37 -9.25
C THR A 166 -20.56 6.51 -8.42
N GLN A 167 -19.26 6.76 -8.54
CA GLN A 167 -18.54 7.81 -7.83
C GLN A 167 -18.21 9.02 -8.72
N ASP A 168 -18.83 9.13 -9.88
CA ASP A 168 -18.63 10.20 -10.87
C ASP A 168 -17.19 10.31 -11.43
N LEU A 169 -16.36 9.28 -11.26
CA LEU A 169 -15.02 9.21 -11.82
C LEU A 169 -15.09 8.65 -13.25
N THR A 170 -15.33 9.52 -14.22
CA THR A 170 -15.49 9.17 -15.64
C THR A 170 -14.63 10.05 -16.52
N GLU A 171 -14.36 9.62 -17.76
CA GLU A 171 -13.63 10.43 -18.75
C GLU A 171 -14.24 11.82 -18.98
N LYS A 172 -15.56 11.95 -18.82
CA LYS A 172 -16.27 13.23 -19.04
C LYS A 172 -16.09 14.22 -17.89
N THR A 173 -15.74 13.74 -16.72
CA THR A 173 -15.72 14.55 -15.52
C THR A 173 -14.31 14.80 -14.96
N HIS A 174 -13.36 13.88 -15.21
CA HIS A 174 -12.09 13.88 -14.46
C HIS A 174 -10.85 13.44 -15.27
N TYR A 175 -10.91 13.44 -16.61
CA TYR A 175 -9.73 13.22 -17.46
C TYR A 175 -9.45 14.45 -18.30
#